data_07ee24dd90c31d9693f9bc1f50465460
#
_entry.id   07ee24dd90c31d9693f9bc1f50465460
#
_cell.length_a   1.000
_cell.length_b   1.000
_cell.length_c   1.000
_cell.angle_alpha   90.00
_cell.angle_beta   90.00
_cell.angle_gamma   90.00
#
_symmetry.space_group_name_H-M   'P 1'
#
loop_
_entity.id
_entity.type
_entity.pdbx_description
1 polymer ?
#
loop_
_entity_poly.entity_id
_entity_poly.type
_entity_poly.pdbx_seq_one_letter_code
_entity_poly.pdbx_strand_id
1 'polypeptide(L)'
;MPILKNVLGLDLGSHSLKAVELQQSLRSLAAVHVRAVPRDEDQPLAAVLRRFVEVHRLATDQVVTALRGDRLSVRRLEFPFTEKRRLQQAVPFEVEDRLPFELEQVVLDWQAVGNERSRASVVAAIAPRTRVSELMEALHEAGCDARTVEAEGLVLANLCGAFELGSSRLLVDIGHSKTTFCAIQDEKPMAAHSFGVAGRALTEAVAEDRGLSLAEAERAKCEHGIFDPVLGGRLAKASSVLDQIAGEMVRFVASLEPTLDTRIDDVTIFGGSAQLDRMDELLSERTGLSVTRLGLPVQELGPGLVAGGSPLLFAPAIALALRGTARAKTELNFRQDEFARRVDLSRYRRDFGSTIVLAGIVLVLGIASALSGALLESGTARHSEHQVAALWSQAFPDKPVPENPVSAMREAVSAAHARAEFLGVYRGNRSALDLLGEISRRVPKDLDVVFEELSIDHSTIRIRAFTKSFEAAERLGAELAKFAPFSKVQVGAIETDPKRDVKKFNVTIGLTEGGE
;
A
#
# COMPACT_ATOMS: atom_id res chain seq x y z
N MET A 1 8.09 -16.04 5.45
CA MET A 1 8.74 -15.54 6.67
C MET A 1 8.30 -14.10 6.86
N PRO A 2 7.93 -13.64 8.06
CA PRO A 2 7.68 -12.23 8.29
C PRO A 2 8.96 -11.45 8.00
N ILE A 3 8.87 -10.40 7.18
CA ILE A 3 10.01 -9.53 6.91
C ILE A 3 10.26 -8.74 8.19
N LEU A 4 11.30 -9.14 8.93
CA LEU A 4 11.77 -8.41 10.11
C LEU A 4 12.59 -7.22 9.63
N LYS A 5 12.25 -6.03 10.11
CA LYS A 5 12.95 -4.80 9.80
C LYS A 5 13.67 -4.32 11.06
N ASN A 6 15.01 -4.26 11.01
CA ASN A 6 15.80 -3.71 12.09
C ASN A 6 16.07 -2.23 11.82
N VAL A 7 15.86 -1.39 12.82
CA VAL A 7 16.14 0.04 12.78
C VAL A 7 17.10 0.39 13.90
N LEU A 8 18.23 0.98 13.56
CA LEU A 8 19.24 1.47 14.50
C LEU A 8 19.08 2.97 14.71
N GLY A 9 18.64 3.39 15.88
CA GLY A 9 18.71 4.77 16.34
C GLY A 9 20.08 5.05 16.94
N LEU A 10 20.79 6.02 16.38
CA LEU A 10 22.17 6.35 16.76
C LEU A 10 22.25 7.79 17.26
N ASP A 11 22.37 7.97 18.57
CA ASP A 11 22.62 9.24 19.22
C ASP A 11 24.13 9.51 19.31
N LEU A 12 24.57 10.59 18.65
CA LEU A 12 25.96 11.02 18.55
C LEU A 12 26.29 12.09 19.60
N GLY A 13 26.12 11.73 20.87
CA GLY A 13 26.37 12.63 21.99
C GLY A 13 27.83 13.07 22.11
N SER A 14 28.10 14.19 22.84
CA SER A 14 29.44 14.70 23.06
C SER A 14 30.25 13.85 24.07
N HIS A 15 29.59 13.28 25.08
CA HIS A 15 30.20 12.47 26.14
C HIS A 15 30.12 10.95 25.84
N SER A 16 29.10 10.51 25.13
CA SER A 16 28.91 9.09 24.79
C SER A 16 28.10 8.95 23.51
N LEU A 17 28.44 7.93 22.72
CA LEU A 17 27.59 7.45 21.64
C LEU A 17 26.62 6.42 22.21
N LYS A 18 25.35 6.50 21.79
CA LYS A 18 24.32 5.58 22.22
C LYS A 18 23.59 4.99 21.02
N ALA A 19 23.29 3.72 21.09
CA ALA A 19 22.60 3.00 20.05
C ALA A 19 21.44 2.20 20.63
N VAL A 20 20.28 2.30 19.99
CA VAL A 20 19.12 1.48 20.26
C VAL A 20 18.68 0.83 18.95
N GLU A 21 18.66 -0.49 18.93
CA GLU A 21 18.17 -1.26 17.79
C GLU A 21 16.77 -1.79 18.09
N LEU A 22 15.82 -1.40 17.27
CA LEU A 22 14.44 -1.87 17.30
C LEU A 22 14.20 -2.83 16.15
N GLN A 23 13.63 -3.98 16.46
CA GLN A 23 13.16 -4.96 15.49
C GLN A 23 11.66 -4.85 15.32
N GLN A 24 11.23 -4.51 14.13
CA GLN A 24 9.82 -4.38 13.76
C GLN A 24 9.36 -5.59 12.93
N SER A 25 8.26 -6.19 13.35
CA SER A 25 7.46 -7.13 12.55
C SER A 25 6.12 -6.50 12.19
N LEU A 26 5.25 -7.22 11.49
CA LEU A 26 3.90 -6.74 11.17
C LEU A 26 3.03 -6.44 12.41
N ARG A 27 3.31 -7.09 13.54
CA ARG A 27 2.46 -7.02 14.75
C ARG A 27 3.19 -6.65 16.03
N SER A 28 4.51 -6.58 16.02
CA SER A 28 5.31 -6.33 17.23
C SER A 28 6.49 -5.43 16.95
N LEU A 29 6.89 -4.69 17.96
CA LEU A 29 8.09 -3.87 18.00
C LEU A 29 8.86 -4.24 19.29
N ALA A 30 10.13 -4.63 19.17
CA ALA A 30 10.94 -5.04 20.30
C ALA A 30 12.32 -4.37 20.27
N ALA A 31 12.85 -4.02 21.41
CA ALA A 31 14.24 -3.58 21.54
C ALA A 31 15.17 -4.81 21.62
N VAL A 32 16.12 -4.86 20.70
CA VAL A 32 17.07 -6.01 20.56
C VAL A 32 18.42 -5.66 21.16
N HIS A 33 18.94 -4.47 20.87
CA HIS A 33 20.19 -3.99 21.39
C HIS A 33 20.06 -2.57 21.95
N VAL A 34 20.63 -2.35 23.13
CA VAL A 34 20.77 -1.05 23.77
C VAL A 34 22.21 -0.95 24.25
N ARG A 35 23.01 -0.06 23.68
CA ARG A 35 24.44 0.05 23.90
C ARG A 35 24.87 1.49 24.02
N ALA A 36 25.87 1.74 24.87
CA ALA A 36 26.53 3.03 24.95
C ALA A 36 28.05 2.82 25.02
N VAL A 37 28.80 3.76 24.49
CA VAL A 37 30.25 3.82 24.61
C VAL A 37 30.66 5.26 24.97
N PRO A 38 31.59 5.44 25.92
CA PRO A 38 32.12 6.78 26.19
C PRO A 38 32.84 7.32 24.95
N ARG A 39 32.76 8.62 24.78
CA ARG A 39 33.46 9.37 23.75
C ARG A 39 34.31 10.44 24.41
N ASP A 40 35.57 10.45 24.07
CA ASP A 40 36.46 11.54 24.34
C ASP A 40 36.29 12.60 23.23
N GLU A 41 36.12 13.86 23.58
CA GLU A 41 35.92 14.95 22.62
C GLU A 41 37.10 15.13 21.67
N ASP A 42 38.32 14.76 22.09
CA ASP A 42 39.55 14.84 21.31
C ASP A 42 39.64 13.72 20.24
N GLN A 43 38.81 12.69 20.31
CA GLN A 43 38.81 11.60 19.32
C GLN A 43 37.88 11.90 18.15
N PRO A 44 38.35 11.64 16.90
CA PRO A 44 37.51 11.79 15.72
C PRO A 44 36.24 10.92 15.83
N LEU A 45 35.06 11.54 15.59
CA LEU A 45 33.76 10.86 15.66
C LEU A 45 33.74 9.56 14.84
N ALA A 46 34.28 9.60 13.62
CA ALA A 46 34.31 8.47 12.71
C ALA A 46 35.04 7.25 13.29
N ALA A 47 36.18 7.46 14.00
CA ALA A 47 36.96 6.38 14.60
C ALA A 47 36.22 5.71 15.76
N VAL A 48 35.64 6.51 16.66
CA VAL A 48 34.85 6.02 17.80
C VAL A 48 33.61 5.26 17.30
N LEU A 49 32.92 5.81 16.33
CA LEU A 49 31.71 5.24 15.76
C LEU A 49 31.99 3.91 15.03
N ARG A 50 33.06 3.83 14.21
CA ARG A 50 33.47 2.60 13.55
C ARG A 50 33.71 1.49 14.58
N ARG A 51 34.52 1.77 15.60
CA ARG A 51 34.81 0.81 16.69
C ARG A 51 33.53 0.39 17.43
N PHE A 52 32.63 1.32 17.69
CA PHE A 52 31.33 1.05 18.34
C PHE A 52 30.48 0.06 17.54
N VAL A 53 30.35 0.29 16.24
CA VAL A 53 29.60 -0.57 15.33
C VAL A 53 30.23 -1.96 15.24
N GLU A 54 31.53 -2.05 15.07
CA GLU A 54 32.26 -3.31 14.92
C GLU A 54 32.20 -4.16 16.20
N VAL A 55 32.51 -3.57 17.37
CA VAL A 55 32.55 -4.27 18.66
C VAL A 55 31.18 -4.82 19.04
N HIS A 56 30.13 -4.03 18.81
CA HIS A 56 28.78 -4.42 19.20
C HIS A 56 27.98 -5.07 18.05
N ARG A 57 28.56 -5.21 16.86
CA ARG A 57 27.94 -5.81 15.67
C ARG A 57 26.57 -5.20 15.36
N LEU A 58 26.50 -3.88 15.42
CA LEU A 58 25.25 -3.14 15.22
C LEU A 58 24.79 -3.27 13.75
N ALA A 59 23.49 -3.41 13.54
CA ALA A 59 22.91 -3.48 12.19
C ALA A 59 22.92 -2.11 11.54
N THR A 60 23.70 -1.93 10.46
CA THR A 60 23.85 -0.63 9.77
C THR A 60 22.97 -0.46 8.54
N ASP A 61 22.04 -1.37 8.28
CA ASP A 61 21.18 -1.32 7.09
C ASP A 61 20.14 -0.19 7.13
N GLN A 62 19.64 0.14 8.30
CA GLN A 62 18.67 1.20 8.55
C GLN A 62 19.04 2.05 9.75
N VAL A 63 20.07 2.87 9.58
CA VAL A 63 20.52 3.81 10.60
C VAL A 63 19.70 5.09 10.51
N VAL A 64 19.22 5.56 11.65
CA VAL A 64 18.61 6.87 11.84
C VAL A 64 19.45 7.63 12.86
N THR A 65 19.88 8.82 12.51
CA THR A 65 20.61 9.72 13.39
C THR A 65 20.07 11.14 13.28
N ALA A 66 20.59 12.09 14.04
CA ALA A 66 20.18 13.48 13.96
C ALA A 66 21.38 14.43 13.85
N LEU A 67 21.13 15.56 13.18
CA LEU A 67 22.02 16.71 13.28
C LEU A 67 21.78 17.42 14.61
N ARG A 68 22.87 17.80 15.28
CA ARG A 68 22.82 18.47 16.59
C ARG A 68 21.93 19.71 16.57
N GLY A 69 21.06 19.85 17.55
CA GLY A 69 20.09 20.94 17.66
C GLY A 69 20.73 22.35 17.80
N ASP A 70 21.95 22.44 18.35
CA ASP A 70 22.72 23.68 18.42
C ASP A 70 23.41 24.08 17.10
N ARG A 71 23.27 23.25 16.04
CA ARG A 71 23.85 23.45 14.70
C ARG A 71 22.79 23.67 13.62
N LEU A 72 21.53 23.80 14.01
CA LEU A 72 20.40 24.01 13.10
C LEU A 72 19.42 25.03 13.69
N SER A 73 18.51 25.50 12.87
CA SER A 73 17.43 26.39 13.29
C SER A 73 16.09 25.72 13.06
N VAL A 74 15.19 25.84 14.03
CA VAL A 74 13.80 25.39 13.89
C VAL A 74 12.89 26.60 13.85
N ARG A 75 11.94 26.62 12.90
CA ARG A 75 10.96 27.70 12.74
C ARG A 75 9.56 27.11 12.61
N ARG A 76 8.61 27.72 13.29
CA ARG A 76 7.19 27.49 13.07
C ARG A 76 6.66 28.54 12.11
N LEU A 77 5.91 28.10 11.09
CA LEU A 77 5.33 28.93 10.05
C LEU A 77 3.84 28.62 9.95
N GLU A 78 3.04 29.64 9.64
CA GLU A 78 1.61 29.49 9.45
C GLU A 78 1.22 29.96 8.06
N PHE A 79 0.37 29.16 7.39
CA PHE A 79 -0.10 29.44 6.03
C PHE A 79 -1.62 29.45 5.99
N PRO A 80 -2.25 30.36 5.23
CA PRO A 80 -3.71 30.43 5.08
C PRO A 80 -4.23 29.40 4.06
N PHE A 81 -3.54 28.29 3.87
CA PHE A 81 -3.90 27.17 2.98
C PHE A 81 -3.24 25.88 3.48
N THR A 82 -3.80 24.73 3.08
CA THR A 82 -3.36 23.41 3.57
C THR A 82 -2.84 22.49 2.46
N GLU A 83 -2.94 22.91 1.18
CA GLU A 83 -2.53 22.10 0.05
C GLU A 83 -1.02 21.87 0.02
N LYS A 84 -0.60 20.62 0.08
CA LYS A 84 0.81 20.22 0.12
C LYS A 84 1.66 20.85 -0.99
N ARG A 85 1.13 20.95 -2.20
CA ARG A 85 1.85 21.54 -3.34
C ARG A 85 2.13 23.03 -3.15
N ARG A 86 1.18 23.76 -2.57
CA ARG A 86 1.35 25.18 -2.27
C ARG A 86 2.35 25.40 -1.13
N LEU A 87 2.27 24.55 -0.08
CA LEU A 87 3.22 24.56 1.02
C LEU A 87 4.65 24.29 0.54
N GLN A 88 4.85 23.34 -0.39
CA GLN A 88 6.17 23.05 -0.96
C GLN A 88 6.81 24.26 -1.64
N GLN A 89 6.02 25.16 -2.19
CA GLN A 89 6.52 26.40 -2.82
C GLN A 89 6.68 27.54 -1.82
N ALA A 90 5.74 27.67 -0.87
CA ALA A 90 5.67 28.80 0.03
C ALA A 90 6.65 28.69 1.23
N VAL A 91 6.91 27.48 1.75
CA VAL A 91 7.80 27.29 2.91
C VAL A 91 9.23 27.75 2.61
N PRO A 92 9.87 27.36 1.49
CA PRO A 92 11.22 27.88 1.19
C PRO A 92 11.26 29.40 1.09
N PHE A 93 10.29 30.00 0.42
CA PHE A 93 10.21 31.46 0.24
C PHE A 93 10.05 32.20 1.56
N GLU A 94 9.15 31.74 2.46
CA GLU A 94 8.93 32.33 3.78
C GLU A 94 10.15 32.17 4.70
N VAL A 95 10.92 31.08 4.52
CA VAL A 95 12.15 30.83 5.28
C VAL A 95 13.27 31.74 4.78
N GLU A 96 13.43 31.93 3.47
CA GLU A 96 14.49 32.74 2.84
C GLU A 96 14.49 34.17 3.35
N ASP A 97 13.31 34.80 3.44
CA ASP A 97 13.15 36.17 3.95
C ASP A 97 13.67 36.37 5.40
N ARG A 98 13.86 35.30 6.14
CA ARG A 98 14.25 35.30 7.56
C ARG A 98 15.64 34.72 7.82
N LEU A 99 16.35 34.31 6.75
CA LEU A 99 17.70 33.77 6.86
C LEU A 99 18.76 34.87 6.67
N PRO A 100 19.87 34.81 7.42
CA PRO A 100 21.04 35.70 7.20
C PRO A 100 21.95 35.18 6.06
N PHE A 101 21.59 34.13 5.36
CA PHE A 101 22.34 33.49 4.26
C PHE A 101 21.39 33.03 3.16
N GLU A 102 21.96 32.76 1.97
CA GLU A 102 21.21 32.27 0.81
C GLU A 102 20.66 30.86 1.06
N LEU A 103 19.51 30.57 0.48
CA LEU A 103 18.81 29.27 0.64
C LEU A 103 19.67 28.10 0.12
N GLU A 104 20.52 28.35 -0.88
CA GLU A 104 21.46 27.36 -1.43
C GLU A 104 22.53 26.90 -0.44
N GLN A 105 22.82 27.67 0.59
CA GLN A 105 23.80 27.33 1.64
C GLN A 105 23.24 26.46 2.75
N VAL A 106 21.93 26.19 2.72
CA VAL A 106 21.26 25.41 3.74
C VAL A 106 20.53 24.21 3.11
N VAL A 107 20.26 23.21 3.96
CA VAL A 107 19.29 22.15 3.70
C VAL A 107 18.06 22.48 4.52
N LEU A 108 16.92 22.57 3.88
CA LEU A 108 15.63 22.87 4.47
C LEU A 108 14.72 21.65 4.34
N ASP A 109 14.16 21.22 5.46
CA ASP A 109 13.04 20.28 5.43
C ASP A 109 11.95 20.70 6.41
N TRP A 110 10.72 20.24 6.19
CA TRP A 110 9.58 20.66 6.97
C TRP A 110 8.49 19.61 7.04
N GLN A 111 7.65 19.68 8.08
CA GLN A 111 6.45 18.87 8.19
C GLN A 111 5.26 19.70 8.68
N ALA A 112 4.06 19.34 8.25
CA ALA A 112 2.82 19.93 8.76
C ALA A 112 2.49 19.32 10.14
N VAL A 113 2.27 20.19 11.12
CA VAL A 113 2.01 19.78 12.53
C VAL A 113 0.57 20.06 12.96
N GLY A 114 -0.15 20.95 12.29
CA GLY A 114 -1.56 21.26 12.51
C GLY A 114 -2.25 21.64 11.21
N ASN A 115 -3.50 21.22 11.09
CA ASN A 115 -4.38 21.64 10.00
C ASN A 115 -5.72 22.06 10.61
N GLU A 116 -5.94 23.36 10.76
CA GLU A 116 -7.22 23.90 11.14
C GLU A 116 -7.98 24.39 9.91
N ARG A 117 -9.13 23.79 9.65
CA ARG A 117 -10.10 24.08 8.58
C ARG A 117 -9.56 24.68 7.27
N SER A 118 -8.69 25.69 7.31
CA SER A 118 -8.09 26.36 6.14
C SER A 118 -6.66 26.87 6.37
N ARG A 119 -6.06 26.60 7.52
CA ARG A 119 -4.71 27.04 7.88
C ARG A 119 -3.81 25.85 8.17
N ALA A 120 -2.59 25.87 7.68
CA ALA A 120 -1.57 24.88 8.01
C ALA A 120 -0.53 25.50 8.93
N SER A 121 -0.24 24.82 10.05
CA SER A 121 0.97 25.07 10.85
C SER A 121 2.05 24.11 10.40
N VAL A 122 3.23 24.62 10.11
CA VAL A 122 4.39 23.89 9.61
C VAL A 122 5.56 24.12 10.54
N VAL A 123 6.29 23.06 10.86
CA VAL A 123 7.60 23.17 11.52
C VAL A 123 8.68 22.89 10.48
N ALA A 124 9.54 23.87 10.25
CA ALA A 124 10.66 23.80 9.34
C ALA A 124 11.98 23.72 10.12
N ALA A 125 12.86 22.83 9.70
CA ALA A 125 14.21 22.69 10.22
C ALA A 125 15.22 23.07 9.12
N ILE A 126 16.18 23.91 9.48
CA ILE A 126 17.12 24.54 8.56
C ILE A 126 18.53 24.28 9.07
N ALA A 127 19.34 23.62 8.28
CA ALA A 127 20.72 23.25 8.62
C ALA A 127 21.72 23.76 7.59
N PRO A 128 22.87 24.35 7.98
CA PRO A 128 23.93 24.65 7.05
C PRO A 128 24.40 23.38 6.30
N ARG A 129 24.54 23.43 4.98
CA ARG A 129 25.03 22.30 4.16
C ARG A 129 26.34 21.75 4.64
N THR A 130 27.24 22.62 5.10
CA THR A 130 28.53 22.24 5.67
C THR A 130 28.39 21.31 6.88
N ARG A 131 27.39 21.53 7.75
CA ARG A 131 27.15 20.70 8.93
C ARG A 131 26.55 19.33 8.58
N VAL A 132 25.70 19.31 7.54
CA VAL A 132 25.18 18.04 7.00
C VAL A 132 26.31 17.26 6.35
N SER A 133 27.19 17.90 5.56
CA SER A 133 28.37 17.28 4.95
C SER A 133 29.30 16.66 5.98
N GLU A 134 29.72 17.44 6.98
CA GLU A 134 30.58 16.97 8.08
C GLU A 134 30.05 15.70 8.76
N LEU A 135 28.72 15.69 9.01
CA LEU A 135 28.08 14.53 9.61
C LEU A 135 28.07 13.32 8.65
N MET A 136 27.72 13.57 7.38
CA MET A 136 27.66 12.51 6.37
C MET A 136 29.04 11.91 6.10
N GLU A 137 30.07 12.71 6.07
CA GLU A 137 31.47 12.27 5.92
C GLU A 137 31.91 11.40 7.10
N ALA A 138 31.65 11.82 8.34
CA ALA A 138 31.97 11.04 9.53
C ALA A 138 31.23 9.69 9.58
N LEU A 139 29.96 9.68 9.17
CA LEU A 139 29.16 8.45 9.04
C LEU A 139 29.72 7.53 7.95
N HIS A 140 30.07 8.07 6.81
CA HIS A 140 30.65 7.33 5.70
C HIS A 140 31.99 6.68 6.08
N GLU A 141 32.89 7.45 6.68
CA GLU A 141 34.17 6.97 7.18
C GLU A 141 34.01 5.87 8.23
N ALA A 142 32.96 5.91 9.05
CA ALA A 142 32.64 4.89 10.01
C ALA A 142 31.97 3.64 9.41
N GLY A 143 31.69 3.62 8.10
CA GLY A 143 30.96 2.54 7.45
C GLY A 143 29.46 2.52 7.78
N CYS A 144 28.92 3.63 8.30
CA CYS A 144 27.50 3.82 8.61
C CYS A 144 26.83 4.64 7.52
N ASP A 145 25.93 4.04 6.75
CA ASP A 145 25.11 4.78 5.80
C ASP A 145 23.75 5.13 6.43
N ALA A 146 23.67 6.29 7.10
CA ALA A 146 22.42 6.72 7.72
C ALA A 146 21.32 6.88 6.66
N ARG A 147 20.20 6.20 6.85
CA ARG A 147 19.04 6.32 5.97
C ARG A 147 18.31 7.65 6.18
N THR A 148 18.31 8.14 7.41
CA THR A 148 17.63 9.36 7.81
C THR A 148 18.54 10.17 8.71
N VAL A 149 18.66 11.46 8.44
CA VAL A 149 19.31 12.46 9.30
C VAL A 149 18.24 13.45 9.71
N GLU A 150 17.80 13.35 10.96
CA GLU A 150 16.72 14.15 11.54
C GLU A 150 17.24 15.45 12.20
N ALA A 151 16.32 16.32 12.59
CA ALA A 151 16.60 17.44 13.46
C ALA A 151 16.50 17.01 14.93
N GLU A 152 17.61 17.11 15.69
CA GLU A 152 17.69 16.55 17.05
C GLU A 152 16.58 17.07 17.94
N GLY A 153 16.17 18.14 18.12
CA GLY A 153 15.07 18.52 19.02
C GLY A 153 13.73 17.95 18.58
N LEU A 154 13.42 18.02 17.29
CA LEU A 154 12.11 17.59 16.76
C LEU A 154 11.94 16.09 16.85
N VAL A 155 13.01 15.30 16.64
CA VAL A 155 12.96 13.82 16.68
C VAL A 155 12.46 13.29 18.03
N LEU A 156 12.62 14.04 19.11
CA LEU A 156 12.17 13.65 20.47
C LEU A 156 10.66 13.39 20.55
N ALA A 157 9.86 14.01 19.68
CA ALA A 157 8.42 13.73 19.60
C ALA A 157 8.11 12.24 19.30
N ASN A 158 9.04 11.51 18.69
CA ASN A 158 8.86 10.08 18.45
C ASN A 158 8.76 9.26 19.74
N LEU A 159 9.20 9.80 20.89
CA LEU A 159 9.02 9.15 22.19
C LEU A 159 7.56 8.86 22.50
N CYS A 160 6.60 9.64 21.96
CA CYS A 160 5.17 9.34 22.06
C CYS A 160 4.79 7.97 21.46
N GLY A 161 5.61 7.41 20.60
CA GLY A 161 5.43 6.05 20.07
C GLY A 161 5.76 4.93 21.05
N ALA A 162 6.42 5.22 22.17
CA ALA A 162 6.90 4.26 23.16
C ALA A 162 6.56 4.61 24.62
N PHE A 163 6.14 5.84 24.88
CA PHE A 163 5.84 6.35 26.22
C PHE A 163 4.50 7.08 26.22
N GLU A 164 3.77 6.97 27.32
CA GLU A 164 2.51 7.69 27.51
C GLU A 164 2.82 9.12 28.00
N LEU A 165 2.91 10.06 27.07
CA LEU A 165 3.37 11.42 27.35
C LEU A 165 2.24 12.48 27.43
N GLY A 166 0.99 12.08 27.19
CA GLY A 166 -0.14 13.03 27.14
C GLY A 166 -0.17 13.88 25.86
N SER A 167 -1.16 14.79 25.77
CA SER A 167 -1.43 15.55 24.56
C SER A 167 -0.57 16.79 24.37
N SER A 168 -0.17 17.47 25.46
CA SER A 168 0.64 18.72 25.43
C SER A 168 1.71 18.68 26.48
N ARG A 169 2.99 18.82 26.11
CA ARG A 169 4.12 18.65 27.02
C ARG A 169 5.41 19.25 26.48
N LEU A 170 6.29 19.67 27.38
CA LEU A 170 7.68 19.96 27.05
C LEU A 170 8.57 18.75 27.34
N LEU A 171 9.25 18.25 26.32
CA LEU A 171 10.30 17.22 26.40
C LEU A 171 11.65 17.90 26.55
N VAL A 172 12.44 17.50 27.54
CA VAL A 172 13.72 18.13 27.88
C VAL A 172 14.81 17.06 27.99
N ASP A 173 15.73 17.08 27.04
CA ASP A 173 16.98 16.29 27.10
C ASP A 173 18.08 17.13 27.77
N ILE A 174 18.45 16.78 29.00
CA ILE A 174 19.57 17.40 29.70
C ILE A 174 20.81 16.53 29.50
N GLY A 175 21.53 16.83 28.42
CA GLY A 175 22.72 16.10 28.01
C GLY A 175 23.99 16.45 28.79
N HIS A 176 25.16 16.23 28.16
CA HIS A 176 26.45 16.63 28.72
C HIS A 176 26.81 18.08 28.36
N SER A 177 26.84 18.43 27.07
CA SER A 177 27.28 19.76 26.60
C SER A 177 26.15 20.72 26.30
N LYS A 178 24.92 20.23 26.16
CA LYS A 178 23.72 21.03 25.80
C LYS A 178 22.46 20.46 26.40
N THR A 179 21.47 21.32 26.55
CA THR A 179 20.08 20.97 26.85
C THR A 179 19.22 21.23 25.62
N THR A 180 18.35 20.31 25.31
CA THR A 180 17.47 20.36 24.14
C THR A 180 16.02 20.27 24.56
N PHE A 181 15.21 21.20 24.07
CA PHE A 181 13.77 21.27 24.29
C PHE A 181 12.99 20.83 23.04
N CYS A 182 11.90 20.13 23.24
CA CYS A 182 10.89 19.86 22.22
C CYS A 182 9.49 20.03 22.82
N ALA A 183 8.76 21.01 22.36
CA ALA A 183 7.35 21.15 22.68
C ALA A 183 6.53 20.24 21.79
N ILE A 184 5.69 19.42 22.38
CA ILE A 184 4.77 18.53 21.65
C ILE A 184 3.32 18.93 21.93
N GLN A 185 2.48 18.79 20.91
CA GLN A 185 1.02 18.86 21.00
C GLN A 185 0.43 17.75 20.12
N ASP A 186 -0.48 16.95 20.69
CA ASP A 186 -1.10 15.81 20.00
C ASP A 186 -0.07 14.89 19.33
N GLU A 187 0.98 14.58 20.11
CA GLU A 187 2.12 13.72 19.70
C GLU A 187 2.99 14.29 18.56
N LYS A 188 2.77 15.52 18.12
CA LYS A 188 3.55 16.19 17.06
C LYS A 188 4.50 17.23 17.64
N PRO A 189 5.69 17.40 17.06
CA PRO A 189 6.62 18.45 17.48
C PRO A 189 6.13 19.81 17.00
N MET A 190 5.94 20.73 17.92
CA MET A 190 5.47 22.08 17.62
C MET A 190 6.62 23.09 17.53
N ALA A 191 7.66 22.89 18.31
CA ALA A 191 8.88 23.70 18.31
C ALA A 191 10.01 22.94 18.97
N ALA A 192 11.26 23.31 18.67
CA ALA A 192 12.44 22.80 19.35
C ALA A 192 13.48 23.91 19.52
N HIS A 193 14.26 23.81 20.59
CA HIS A 193 15.36 24.71 20.90
C HIS A 193 16.49 23.96 21.61
N SER A 194 17.74 24.33 21.33
CA SER A 194 18.92 23.76 22.00
C SER A 194 19.89 24.87 22.40
N PHE A 195 20.45 24.74 23.59
CA PHE A 195 21.42 25.70 24.10
C PHE A 195 22.54 25.02 24.91
N GLY A 196 23.69 25.67 25.01
CA GLY A 196 24.96 25.09 25.45
C GLY A 196 25.16 25.03 26.97
N VAL A 197 24.11 24.91 27.80
CA VAL A 197 24.22 24.71 29.24
C VAL A 197 23.60 23.38 29.64
N ALA A 198 24.42 22.52 30.29
CA ALA A 198 23.98 21.16 30.66
C ALA A 198 24.94 20.53 31.70
N GLY A 199 25.08 19.19 31.68
CA GLY A 199 25.82 18.44 32.68
C GLY A 199 27.29 18.83 32.84
N ARG A 200 27.97 19.29 31.77
CA ARG A 200 29.34 19.81 31.84
C ARG A 200 29.43 21.08 32.66
N ALA A 201 28.53 22.03 32.45
CA ALA A 201 28.48 23.25 33.24
C ALA A 201 28.20 22.98 34.74
N LEU A 202 27.36 21.97 35.03
CA LEU A 202 27.16 21.49 36.40
C LEU A 202 28.42 20.88 36.98
N THR A 203 29.21 20.12 36.23
CA THR A 203 30.49 19.55 36.70
C THR A 203 31.50 20.63 36.99
N GLU A 204 31.64 21.59 36.09
CA GLU A 204 32.51 22.78 36.29
C GLU A 204 32.12 23.57 37.52
N ALA A 205 30.82 23.81 37.72
CA ALA A 205 30.30 24.51 38.90
C ALA A 205 30.56 23.73 40.21
N VAL A 206 30.38 22.41 40.22
CA VAL A 206 30.71 21.55 41.38
C VAL A 206 32.22 21.57 41.67
N ALA A 207 33.06 21.56 40.62
CA ALA A 207 34.51 21.67 40.75
C ALA A 207 34.90 22.98 41.43
N GLU A 208 34.32 24.07 41.00
CA GLU A 208 34.56 25.39 41.57
C GLU A 208 34.00 25.55 43.00
N ASP A 209 32.80 25.07 43.29
CA ASP A 209 32.18 25.13 44.62
C ASP A 209 32.98 24.33 45.67
N ARG A 210 33.62 23.21 45.24
CA ARG A 210 34.28 22.29 46.15
C ARG A 210 35.79 22.26 46.01
N GLY A 211 36.39 22.99 45.07
CA GLY A 211 37.83 22.97 44.81
C GLY A 211 38.36 21.62 44.32
N LEU A 212 37.57 20.91 43.49
CA LEU A 212 37.88 19.57 42.96
C LEU A 212 38.41 19.66 41.53
N SER A 213 39.13 18.63 41.08
CA SER A 213 39.40 18.43 39.68
C SER A 213 38.09 18.09 38.94
N LEU A 214 38.02 18.32 37.62
CA LEU A 214 36.83 17.97 36.81
C LEU A 214 36.42 16.52 36.93
N ALA A 215 37.38 15.61 36.96
CA ALA A 215 37.11 14.18 37.10
C ALA A 215 36.54 13.80 38.48
N GLU A 216 37.01 14.46 39.56
CA GLU A 216 36.47 14.28 40.91
C GLU A 216 35.08 14.93 41.02
N ALA A 217 34.90 16.10 40.44
CA ALA A 217 33.63 16.81 40.42
C ALA A 217 32.57 16.03 39.64
N GLU A 218 32.91 15.42 38.52
CA GLU A 218 31.98 14.56 37.77
C GLU A 218 31.49 13.37 38.61
N ARG A 219 32.40 12.69 39.31
CA ARG A 219 32.04 11.61 40.24
C ARG A 219 31.16 12.12 41.39
N ALA A 220 31.56 13.21 42.05
CA ALA A 220 30.79 13.81 43.12
C ALA A 220 29.40 14.26 42.68
N LYS A 221 29.28 14.86 41.50
CA LYS A 221 28.00 15.23 40.87
C LYS A 221 27.11 13.99 40.62
N CYS A 222 27.67 12.89 40.10
CA CYS A 222 26.92 11.66 39.87
C CYS A 222 26.44 11.00 41.18
N GLU A 223 27.22 11.07 42.25
CA GLU A 223 26.90 10.50 43.56
C GLU A 223 25.96 11.34 44.40
N HIS A 224 26.13 12.66 44.40
CA HIS A 224 25.46 13.59 45.32
C HIS A 224 24.63 14.69 44.64
N GLY A 225 24.55 14.67 43.29
CA GLY A 225 23.88 15.74 42.55
C GLY A 225 24.56 17.09 42.73
N ILE A 226 23.79 18.09 43.08
CA ILE A 226 24.25 19.46 43.39
C ILE A 226 24.26 19.77 44.91
N PHE A 227 24.28 18.74 45.74
CA PHE A 227 24.26 18.88 47.18
C PHE A 227 25.66 18.69 47.78
N ASP A 228 25.94 19.44 48.83
CA ASP A 228 27.12 19.19 49.62
C ASP A 228 26.91 17.94 50.50
N PRO A 229 27.75 16.90 50.38
CA PRO A 229 27.56 15.67 51.14
C PRO A 229 27.81 15.80 52.65
N VAL A 230 28.48 16.88 53.07
CA VAL A 230 28.83 17.10 54.47
C VAL A 230 27.84 18.08 55.12
N LEU A 231 27.55 19.19 54.43
CA LEU A 231 26.68 20.25 54.96
C LEU A 231 25.22 20.08 54.60
N GLY A 232 24.89 19.18 53.64
CA GLY A 232 23.53 18.92 53.19
C GLY A 232 22.87 20.08 52.43
N GLY A 233 23.59 21.17 52.23
CA GLY A 233 23.12 22.35 51.50
C GLY A 233 23.31 22.22 49.97
N ARG A 234 22.62 23.08 49.21
CA ARG A 234 22.83 23.19 47.76
C ARG A 234 24.14 23.94 47.46
N LEU A 235 24.91 23.43 46.51
CA LEU A 235 26.10 24.09 45.98
C LEU A 235 25.69 25.35 45.21
N ALA A 236 26.30 26.50 45.50
CA ALA A 236 25.82 27.80 45.03
C ALA A 236 25.97 27.98 43.52
N LYS A 237 27.14 27.66 42.95
CA LYS A 237 27.40 27.79 41.51
C LYS A 237 26.64 26.75 40.72
N ALA A 238 26.59 25.49 41.21
CA ALA A 238 25.79 24.45 40.59
C ALA A 238 24.28 24.78 40.59
N SER A 239 23.79 25.44 41.68
CA SER A 239 22.41 25.95 41.73
C SER A 239 22.17 27.05 40.69
N SER A 240 23.13 27.96 40.47
CA SER A 240 23.03 29.00 39.43
C SER A 240 22.97 28.41 38.00
N VAL A 241 23.64 27.29 37.73
CA VAL A 241 23.53 26.59 36.46
C VAL A 241 22.11 26.03 36.26
N LEU A 242 21.51 25.48 37.32
CA LEU A 242 20.11 25.04 37.26
C LEU A 242 19.14 26.20 37.05
N ASP A 243 19.40 27.35 37.65
CA ASP A 243 18.59 28.56 37.46
C ASP A 243 18.63 29.02 35.98
N GLN A 244 19.78 28.88 35.30
CA GLN A 244 19.90 29.15 33.88
C GLN A 244 19.05 28.18 33.05
N ILE A 245 19.13 26.87 33.34
CA ILE A 245 18.33 25.85 32.63
C ILE A 245 16.83 26.12 32.85
N ALA A 246 16.42 26.34 34.10
CA ALA A 246 15.03 26.63 34.45
C ALA A 246 14.52 27.92 33.78
N GLY A 247 15.36 28.96 33.76
CA GLY A 247 15.03 30.22 33.10
C GLY A 247 14.84 30.08 31.60
N GLU A 248 15.67 29.26 30.92
CA GLU A 248 15.48 28.97 29.51
C GLU A 248 14.19 28.15 29.25
N MET A 249 13.85 27.20 30.14
CA MET A 249 12.58 26.46 30.04
C MET A 249 11.38 27.40 30.12
N VAL A 250 11.35 28.28 31.09
CA VAL A 250 10.24 29.24 31.26
C VAL A 250 10.15 30.19 30.06
N ARG A 251 11.29 30.74 29.60
CA ARG A 251 11.31 31.60 28.40
C ARG A 251 10.82 30.88 27.16
N PHE A 252 11.24 29.63 26.95
CA PHE A 252 10.83 28.83 25.79
C PHE A 252 9.33 28.56 25.84
N VAL A 253 8.77 28.09 26.97
CA VAL A 253 7.34 27.89 27.14
C VAL A 253 6.55 29.16 26.90
N ALA A 254 6.95 30.27 27.50
CA ALA A 254 6.29 31.59 27.32
C ALA A 254 6.32 32.05 25.84
N SER A 255 7.39 31.75 25.11
CA SER A 255 7.48 32.09 23.68
C SER A 255 6.49 31.33 22.81
N LEU A 256 5.97 30.19 23.27
CA LEU A 256 5.03 29.36 22.55
C LEU A 256 3.57 29.67 22.86
N GLU A 257 3.27 30.27 24.04
CA GLU A 257 1.89 30.58 24.45
C GLU A 257 1.06 31.33 23.40
N PRO A 258 1.61 32.32 22.64
CA PRO A 258 0.83 32.99 21.60
C PRO A 258 0.48 32.12 20.37
N THR A 259 1.14 30.99 20.22
CA THR A 259 1.08 30.14 19.02
C THR A 259 0.51 28.75 19.26
N LEU A 260 0.33 28.35 20.50
CA LEU A 260 -0.26 27.06 20.88
C LEU A 260 -1.67 27.31 21.46
N ASP A 261 -2.60 26.45 21.06
CA ASP A 261 -3.98 26.48 21.57
C ASP A 261 -4.08 26.01 23.03
N THR A 262 -3.03 25.37 23.53
CA THR A 262 -3.00 24.73 24.85
C THR A 262 -1.76 25.17 25.61
N ARG A 263 -1.93 25.50 26.90
CA ARG A 263 -0.83 25.79 27.78
C ARG A 263 0.03 24.57 28.05
N ILE A 264 1.34 24.74 28.15
CA ILE A 264 2.29 23.69 28.53
C ILE A 264 2.59 23.83 30.02
N ASP A 265 1.97 22.99 30.84
CA ASP A 265 2.20 22.95 32.29
C ASP A 265 3.05 21.73 32.69
N ASP A 266 3.11 20.70 31.84
CA ASP A 266 3.81 19.45 32.09
C ASP A 266 5.13 19.38 31.34
N VAL A 267 6.17 18.93 32.04
CA VAL A 267 7.53 18.75 31.52
C VAL A 267 8.01 17.34 31.79
N THR A 268 8.62 16.71 30.79
CA THR A 268 9.29 15.41 30.95
C THR A 268 10.78 15.58 30.71
N ILE A 269 11.61 15.29 31.72
CA ILE A 269 13.06 15.36 31.63
C ILE A 269 13.68 13.99 31.40
N PHE A 270 14.73 13.93 30.61
CA PHE A 270 15.57 12.77 30.35
C PHE A 270 17.00 13.20 29.96
N GLY A 271 17.86 12.30 29.58
CA GLY A 271 19.28 12.53 29.35
C GLY A 271 20.14 12.19 30.58
N GLY A 272 21.46 12.27 30.42
CA GLY A 272 22.39 11.87 31.46
C GLY A 272 22.23 12.67 32.77
N SER A 273 22.07 13.99 32.66
CA SER A 273 21.95 14.85 33.84
C SER A 273 20.57 14.82 34.49
N ALA A 274 19.53 14.35 33.80
CA ALA A 274 18.22 14.10 34.41
C ALA A 274 18.22 12.96 35.44
N GLN A 275 19.27 12.13 35.46
CA GLN A 275 19.45 11.06 36.46
C GLN A 275 19.98 11.56 37.81
N LEU A 276 20.48 12.80 37.88
CA LEU A 276 20.97 13.39 39.11
C LEU A 276 19.87 13.44 40.16
N ASP A 277 20.28 13.28 41.43
CA ASP A 277 19.35 13.25 42.56
C ASP A 277 18.46 14.49 42.60
N ARG A 278 17.13 14.28 42.75
CA ARG A 278 16.10 15.31 42.88
C ARG A 278 16.06 16.35 41.75
N MET A 279 16.57 16.01 40.54
CA MET A 279 16.62 16.97 39.42
C MET A 279 15.22 17.46 39.02
N ASP A 280 14.24 16.60 38.99
CA ASP A 280 12.83 16.89 38.70
C ASP A 280 12.22 17.84 39.75
N GLU A 281 12.42 17.58 41.03
CA GLU A 281 11.96 18.45 42.11
C GLU A 281 12.62 19.84 42.04
N LEU A 282 13.94 19.88 41.84
CA LEU A 282 14.71 21.09 41.73
C LEU A 282 14.30 21.99 40.56
N LEU A 283 13.94 21.39 39.43
CA LEU A 283 13.44 22.12 38.27
C LEU A 283 11.99 22.54 38.44
N SER A 284 11.13 21.70 39.06
CA SER A 284 9.75 22.07 39.37
C SER A 284 9.67 23.27 40.26
N GLU A 285 10.51 23.29 41.33
CA GLU A 285 10.59 24.42 42.31
C GLU A 285 10.95 25.74 41.60
N ARG A 286 11.85 25.72 40.61
CA ARG A 286 12.34 26.89 39.90
C ARG A 286 11.45 27.39 38.79
N THR A 287 10.78 26.49 38.12
CA THR A 287 9.97 26.81 36.93
C THR A 287 8.51 27.05 37.27
N GLY A 288 8.02 26.46 38.37
CA GLY A 288 6.59 26.40 38.68
C GLY A 288 5.82 25.43 37.78
N LEU A 289 6.51 24.65 36.94
CA LEU A 289 5.92 23.63 36.03
C LEU A 289 5.93 22.25 36.71
N SER A 290 5.06 21.37 36.27
CA SER A 290 5.02 19.96 36.69
C SER A 290 6.13 19.18 35.99
N VAL A 291 7.32 19.09 36.60
CA VAL A 291 8.47 18.38 36.01
C VAL A 291 8.51 16.94 36.51
N THR A 292 8.53 16.01 35.59
CA THR A 292 8.63 14.58 35.86
C THR A 292 9.74 13.94 35.03
N ARG A 293 10.34 12.86 35.53
CA ARG A 293 11.28 12.06 34.73
C ARG A 293 10.53 11.18 33.74
N LEU A 294 11.16 10.90 32.62
CA LEU A 294 10.62 9.96 31.65
C LEU A 294 10.34 8.61 32.32
N GLY A 295 9.10 8.16 32.23
CA GLY A 295 8.62 6.95 32.85
C GLY A 295 9.10 5.67 32.16
N LEU A 296 8.47 4.55 32.49
CA LEU A 296 8.74 3.29 31.82
C LEU A 296 8.09 3.28 30.43
N PRO A 297 8.76 2.64 29.44
CA PRO A 297 8.17 2.49 28.12
C PRO A 297 6.98 1.54 28.15
N VAL A 298 6.14 1.61 27.10
CA VAL A 298 5.02 0.68 26.89
C VAL A 298 5.49 -0.79 26.96
N GLN A 299 4.60 -1.66 27.39
CA GLN A 299 4.91 -3.04 27.78
C GLN A 299 5.66 -3.84 26.70
N GLU A 300 5.40 -3.56 25.42
CA GLU A 300 6.04 -4.26 24.29
C GLU A 300 7.56 -3.98 24.18
N LEU A 301 7.99 -2.75 24.51
CA LEU A 301 9.38 -2.30 24.41
C LEU A 301 10.12 -2.39 25.75
N GLY A 302 9.38 -2.39 26.86
CA GLY A 302 9.91 -2.28 28.21
C GLY A 302 11.03 -3.28 28.54
N PRO A 303 10.83 -4.59 28.39
CA PRO A 303 11.82 -5.58 28.82
C PRO A 303 13.19 -5.41 28.15
N GLY A 304 13.22 -5.15 26.85
CA GLY A 304 14.46 -4.98 26.09
C GLY A 304 15.18 -3.67 26.39
N LEU A 305 14.43 -2.57 26.57
CA LEU A 305 15.01 -1.27 26.87
C LEU A 305 15.56 -1.20 28.30
N VAL A 306 14.81 -1.73 29.27
CA VAL A 306 15.23 -1.73 30.68
C VAL A 306 16.43 -2.65 30.90
N ALA A 307 16.49 -3.81 30.25
CA ALA A 307 17.64 -4.72 30.32
C ALA A 307 18.92 -4.12 29.75
N GLY A 308 18.82 -3.18 28.82
CA GLY A 308 19.96 -2.49 28.20
C GLY A 308 20.49 -1.27 28.98
N GLY A 309 19.72 -0.77 29.97
CA GLY A 309 20.09 0.39 30.77
C GLY A 309 18.90 1.29 31.12
N SER A 310 19.18 2.48 31.65
CA SER A 310 18.14 3.45 32.02
C SER A 310 17.49 4.04 30.76
N PRO A 311 16.15 3.95 30.56
CA PRO A 311 15.44 4.63 29.46
C PRO A 311 15.70 6.15 29.41
N LEU A 312 15.95 6.77 30.55
CA LEU A 312 16.32 8.19 30.64
C LEU A 312 17.59 8.51 29.84
N LEU A 313 18.60 7.66 29.94
CA LEU A 313 19.88 7.84 29.23
C LEU A 313 19.73 7.62 27.72
N PHE A 314 18.90 6.68 27.32
CA PHE A 314 18.76 6.25 25.93
C PHE A 314 17.59 6.92 25.19
N ALA A 315 16.86 7.84 25.83
CA ALA A 315 15.67 8.46 25.23
C ALA A 315 15.90 9.06 23.83
N PRO A 316 16.99 9.83 23.56
CA PRO A 316 17.26 10.32 22.20
C PRO A 316 17.49 9.18 21.21
N ALA A 317 18.25 8.13 21.55
CA ALA A 317 18.48 6.99 20.68
C ALA A 317 17.19 6.17 20.43
N ILE A 318 16.30 6.07 21.44
CA ILE A 318 14.97 5.47 21.31
C ILE A 318 14.11 6.28 20.32
N ALA A 319 14.09 7.61 20.47
CA ALA A 319 13.36 8.50 19.56
C ALA A 319 13.82 8.35 18.10
N LEU A 320 15.14 8.26 17.89
CA LEU A 320 15.76 8.01 16.59
C LEU A 320 15.40 6.64 16.02
N ALA A 321 15.43 5.59 16.83
CA ALA A 321 15.03 4.26 16.39
C ALA A 321 13.54 4.21 16.01
N LEU A 322 12.67 4.83 16.82
CA LEU A 322 11.23 4.93 16.55
C LEU A 322 10.94 5.69 15.24
N ARG A 323 11.75 6.70 14.89
CA ARG A 323 11.64 7.43 13.62
C ARG A 323 11.69 6.52 12.38
N GLY A 324 12.42 5.43 12.45
CA GLY A 324 12.52 4.44 11.36
C GLY A 324 11.41 3.39 11.35
N THR A 325 10.43 3.46 12.26
CA THR A 325 9.33 2.51 12.42
C THR A 325 7.99 3.10 11.97
N ALA A 326 6.94 2.28 11.99
CA ALA A 326 5.56 2.74 11.75
C ALA A 326 5.01 3.65 12.87
N ARG A 327 5.71 3.78 14.02
CA ARG A 327 5.31 4.64 15.15
C ARG A 327 5.91 6.05 15.08
N ALA A 328 6.58 6.39 13.98
CA ALA A 328 7.17 7.71 13.79
C ALA A 328 6.14 8.84 13.86
N LYS A 329 6.51 9.93 14.55
CA LYS A 329 5.72 11.17 14.67
C LYS A 329 6.36 12.32 13.89
N THR A 330 7.58 12.12 13.40
CA THR A 330 8.33 13.08 12.60
C THR A 330 8.61 12.53 11.21
N GLU A 331 8.73 13.44 10.22
CA GLU A 331 8.96 13.09 8.82
C GLU A 331 10.22 13.74 8.23
N LEU A 332 10.88 14.64 8.97
CA LEU A 332 12.02 15.42 8.48
C LEU A 332 13.23 14.53 8.15
N ASN A 333 13.98 14.97 7.15
CA ASN A 333 15.20 14.29 6.74
C ASN A 333 16.13 15.26 5.99
N PHE A 334 17.28 15.61 6.56
CA PHE A 334 18.28 16.45 5.90
C PHE A 334 19.05 15.70 4.80
N ARG A 335 18.78 14.42 4.61
CA ARG A 335 19.39 13.65 3.54
C ARG A 335 18.64 13.84 2.22
N GLN A 336 18.78 15.05 1.67
CA GLN A 336 18.15 15.53 0.43
C GLN A 336 19.21 16.02 -0.55
N ASP A 337 18.82 16.39 -1.75
CA ASP A 337 19.66 16.91 -2.82
C ASP A 337 20.92 16.05 -3.05
N GLU A 338 22.11 16.63 -2.92
CA GLU A 338 23.39 15.94 -3.04
C GLU A 338 23.64 14.89 -1.95
N PHE A 339 23.00 15.03 -0.78
CA PHE A 339 23.06 14.06 0.33
C PHE A 339 22.06 12.93 0.16
N ALA A 340 21.17 12.98 -0.84
CA ALA A 340 20.19 11.95 -1.09
C ALA A 340 20.86 10.58 -1.28
N ARG A 341 20.26 9.55 -0.71
CA ARG A 341 20.79 8.19 -0.83
C ARG A 341 20.76 7.75 -2.30
N ARG A 342 21.92 7.50 -2.88
CA ARG A 342 21.99 6.82 -4.17
C ARG A 342 21.46 5.41 -3.99
N VAL A 343 20.47 5.05 -4.79
CA VAL A 343 19.93 3.69 -4.79
C VAL A 343 21.03 2.73 -5.23
N ASP A 344 21.58 1.98 -4.28
CA ASP A 344 22.57 0.95 -4.60
C ASP A 344 21.85 -0.26 -5.20
N LEU A 345 21.76 -0.26 -6.52
CA LEU A 345 21.20 -1.37 -7.31
C LEU A 345 21.92 -2.71 -7.05
N SER A 346 23.15 -2.68 -6.51
CA SER A 346 23.91 -3.89 -6.20
C SER A 346 23.31 -4.67 -5.02
N ARG A 347 22.76 -3.97 -4.01
CA ARG A 347 22.01 -4.59 -2.92
C ARG A 347 20.69 -5.20 -3.42
N TYR A 348 19.96 -4.50 -4.29
CA TYR A 348 18.75 -5.05 -4.93
C TYR A 348 19.06 -6.33 -5.73
N ARG A 349 20.19 -6.37 -6.44
CA ARG A 349 20.63 -7.60 -7.12
C ARG A 349 20.97 -8.74 -6.15
N ARG A 350 21.48 -8.44 -4.96
CA ARG A 350 21.80 -9.46 -3.95
C ARG A 350 20.53 -10.01 -3.29
N ASP A 351 19.61 -9.14 -2.90
CA ASP A 351 18.42 -9.51 -2.13
C ASP A 351 17.30 -10.10 -3.02
N PHE A 352 17.17 -9.59 -4.24
CA PHE A 352 16.16 -10.04 -5.21
C PHE A 352 16.73 -10.80 -6.41
N GLY A 353 18.02 -11.03 -6.48
CA GLY A 353 18.66 -11.72 -7.60
C GLY A 353 18.06 -13.09 -7.88
N SER A 354 17.84 -13.89 -6.83
CA SER A 354 17.19 -15.20 -6.95
C SER A 354 15.74 -15.10 -7.40
N THR A 355 15.01 -14.11 -6.94
CA THR A 355 13.61 -13.85 -7.32
C THR A 355 13.49 -13.40 -8.78
N ILE A 356 14.42 -12.54 -9.23
CA ILE A 356 14.48 -12.08 -10.63
C ILE A 356 14.82 -13.25 -11.57
N VAL A 357 15.78 -14.11 -11.17
CA VAL A 357 16.12 -15.32 -11.93
C VAL A 357 14.93 -16.27 -11.99
N LEU A 358 14.25 -16.50 -10.86
CA LEU A 358 13.06 -17.36 -10.83
C LEU A 358 11.92 -16.81 -11.70
N ALA A 359 11.68 -15.51 -11.62
CA ALA A 359 10.68 -14.83 -12.47
C ALA A 359 11.06 -14.93 -13.96
N GLY A 360 12.34 -14.81 -14.30
CA GLY A 360 12.86 -15.03 -15.65
C GLY A 360 12.62 -16.46 -16.14
N ILE A 361 12.88 -17.47 -15.31
CA ILE A 361 12.62 -18.88 -15.63
C ILE A 361 11.11 -19.11 -15.87
N VAL A 362 10.24 -18.58 -15.00
CA VAL A 362 8.78 -18.72 -15.17
C VAL A 362 8.31 -18.05 -16.46
N LEU A 363 8.86 -16.88 -16.80
CA LEU A 363 8.54 -16.20 -18.05
C LEU A 363 8.97 -17.03 -19.28
N VAL A 364 10.19 -17.57 -19.27
CA VAL A 364 10.70 -18.42 -20.35
C VAL A 364 9.87 -19.69 -20.50
N LEU A 365 9.51 -20.34 -19.41
CA LEU A 365 8.62 -21.52 -19.43
C LEU A 365 7.22 -21.17 -19.93
N GLY A 366 6.68 -20.01 -19.57
CA GLY A 366 5.40 -19.50 -20.08
C GLY A 366 5.42 -19.28 -21.59
N ILE A 367 6.48 -18.65 -22.11
CA ILE A 367 6.69 -18.44 -23.55
C ILE A 367 6.86 -19.79 -24.27
N ALA A 368 7.68 -20.70 -23.72
CA ALA A 368 7.87 -22.03 -24.30
C ALA A 368 6.56 -22.85 -24.35
N SER A 369 5.74 -22.76 -23.30
CA SER A 369 4.42 -23.39 -23.25
C SER A 369 3.46 -22.81 -24.29
N ALA A 370 3.42 -21.48 -24.44
CA ALA A 370 2.59 -20.82 -25.45
C ALA A 370 3.02 -21.19 -26.88
N LEU A 371 4.33 -21.22 -27.14
CA LEU A 371 4.88 -21.61 -28.43
C LEU A 371 4.60 -23.10 -28.75
N SER A 372 4.76 -23.99 -27.76
CA SER A 372 4.45 -25.42 -27.95
C SER A 372 2.94 -25.66 -28.21
N GLY A 373 2.08 -24.90 -27.51
CA GLY A 373 0.62 -24.92 -27.77
C GLY A 373 0.29 -24.50 -29.20
N ALA A 374 0.85 -23.38 -29.65
CA ALA A 374 0.65 -22.88 -31.02
C ALA A 374 1.17 -23.83 -32.09
N LEU A 375 2.31 -24.51 -31.84
CA LEU A 375 2.86 -25.51 -32.75
C LEU A 375 2.01 -26.79 -32.82
N LEU A 376 1.47 -27.25 -31.69
CA LEU A 376 0.57 -28.39 -31.62
C LEU A 376 -0.77 -28.09 -32.29
N GLU A 377 -1.35 -26.89 -32.07
CA GLU A 377 -2.59 -26.47 -32.75
C GLU A 377 -2.40 -26.37 -34.28
N SER A 378 -1.27 -25.85 -34.75
CA SER A 378 -0.97 -25.76 -36.18
C SER A 378 -0.78 -27.14 -36.81
N GLY A 379 -0.25 -28.12 -36.07
CA GLY A 379 -0.11 -29.51 -36.51
C GLY A 379 -1.45 -30.21 -36.64
N THR A 380 -2.35 -30.06 -35.68
CA THR A 380 -3.70 -30.65 -35.69
C THR A 380 -4.59 -30.00 -36.76
N ALA A 381 -4.48 -28.71 -37.00
CA ALA A 381 -5.21 -28.01 -38.06
C ALA A 381 -4.84 -28.57 -39.47
N ARG A 382 -3.54 -28.71 -39.77
CA ARG A 382 -3.08 -29.28 -41.05
C ARG A 382 -3.52 -30.72 -41.24
N HIS A 383 -3.51 -31.54 -40.19
CA HIS A 383 -3.96 -32.91 -40.26
C HIS A 383 -5.46 -33.00 -40.57
N SER A 384 -6.27 -32.14 -39.95
CA SER A 384 -7.71 -32.05 -40.22
C SER A 384 -8.01 -31.56 -41.64
N GLU A 385 -7.25 -30.60 -42.18
CA GLU A 385 -7.39 -30.13 -43.56
C GLU A 385 -7.12 -31.24 -44.56
N HIS A 386 -6.07 -32.04 -44.35
CA HIS A 386 -5.78 -33.20 -45.21
C HIS A 386 -6.89 -34.26 -45.16
N GLN A 387 -7.47 -34.54 -44.01
CA GLN A 387 -8.60 -35.46 -43.90
C GLN A 387 -9.84 -34.94 -44.62
N VAL A 388 -10.18 -33.65 -44.49
CA VAL A 388 -11.31 -33.06 -45.21
C VAL A 388 -11.07 -33.01 -46.71
N ALA A 389 -9.84 -32.77 -47.17
CA ALA A 389 -9.48 -32.84 -48.59
C ALA A 389 -9.65 -34.25 -49.14
N ALA A 390 -9.27 -35.28 -48.38
CA ALA A 390 -9.48 -36.66 -48.76
C ALA A 390 -10.98 -37.04 -48.85
N LEU A 391 -11.78 -36.59 -47.89
CA LEU A 391 -13.24 -36.78 -47.90
C LEU A 391 -13.91 -36.04 -49.07
N TRP A 392 -13.41 -34.82 -49.41
CA TRP A 392 -13.88 -34.09 -50.59
C TRP A 392 -13.66 -34.88 -51.87
N SER A 393 -12.46 -35.46 -52.07
CA SER A 393 -12.12 -36.25 -53.24
C SER A 393 -12.96 -37.50 -53.33
N GLN A 394 -13.37 -38.11 -52.23
CA GLN A 394 -14.30 -39.26 -52.23
C GLN A 394 -15.75 -38.86 -52.57
N ALA A 395 -16.19 -37.71 -52.05
CA ALA A 395 -17.57 -37.26 -52.28
C ALA A 395 -17.78 -36.64 -53.68
N PHE A 396 -16.73 -36.05 -54.24
CA PHE A 396 -16.78 -35.32 -55.51
C PHE A 396 -15.60 -35.70 -56.41
N PRO A 397 -15.56 -36.90 -56.96
CA PRO A 397 -14.41 -37.41 -57.74
C PRO A 397 -14.04 -36.57 -58.97
N ASP A 398 -15.02 -35.87 -59.55
CA ASP A 398 -14.84 -35.08 -60.76
C ASP A 398 -14.54 -33.58 -60.49
N LYS A 399 -14.37 -33.19 -59.24
CA LYS A 399 -14.11 -31.79 -58.87
C LYS A 399 -12.74 -31.64 -58.21
N PRO A 400 -11.96 -30.59 -58.59
CA PRO A 400 -10.70 -30.32 -57.92
C PRO A 400 -10.93 -29.95 -56.47
N VAL A 401 -9.96 -30.27 -55.59
CA VAL A 401 -9.99 -29.87 -54.16
C VAL A 401 -9.86 -28.35 -54.06
N PRO A 402 -10.81 -27.66 -53.46
CA PRO A 402 -10.76 -26.19 -53.31
C PRO A 402 -9.71 -25.74 -52.31
N GLU A 403 -9.28 -24.47 -52.38
CA GLU A 403 -8.31 -23.88 -51.41
C GLU A 403 -8.77 -23.97 -49.94
N ASN A 404 -10.07 -23.94 -49.72
CA ASN A 404 -10.64 -24.15 -48.38
C ASN A 404 -11.68 -25.28 -48.41
N PRO A 405 -11.23 -26.53 -48.23
CA PRO A 405 -12.10 -27.70 -48.38
C PRO A 405 -13.19 -27.78 -47.29
N VAL A 406 -12.95 -27.21 -46.11
CA VAL A 406 -13.94 -27.19 -45.00
C VAL A 406 -15.14 -26.30 -45.34
N SER A 407 -14.90 -25.10 -45.87
CA SER A 407 -15.98 -24.19 -46.26
C SER A 407 -16.74 -24.71 -47.45
N ALA A 408 -16.03 -25.25 -48.44
CA ALA A 408 -16.66 -25.83 -49.64
C ALA A 408 -17.51 -27.07 -49.30
N MET A 409 -17.08 -27.90 -48.35
CA MET A 409 -17.87 -29.06 -47.89
C MET A 409 -19.15 -28.60 -47.17
N ARG A 410 -19.04 -27.55 -46.34
CA ARG A 410 -20.20 -26.96 -45.64
C ARG A 410 -21.22 -26.38 -46.66
N GLU A 411 -20.71 -25.69 -47.68
CA GLU A 411 -21.53 -25.12 -48.73
C GLU A 411 -22.20 -26.22 -49.58
N ALA A 412 -21.47 -27.30 -49.91
CA ALA A 412 -22.02 -28.46 -50.63
C ALA A 412 -23.12 -29.17 -49.82
N VAL A 413 -22.93 -29.32 -48.50
CA VAL A 413 -23.96 -29.90 -47.61
C VAL A 413 -25.19 -28.98 -47.54
N SER A 414 -24.98 -27.68 -47.42
CA SER A 414 -26.08 -26.71 -47.43
C SER A 414 -26.86 -26.70 -48.76
N ALA A 415 -26.14 -26.76 -49.89
CA ALA A 415 -26.76 -26.85 -51.21
C ALA A 415 -27.51 -28.18 -51.42
N ALA A 416 -26.99 -29.29 -50.88
CA ALA A 416 -27.67 -30.57 -50.90
C ALA A 416 -28.95 -30.55 -50.05
N HIS A 417 -28.93 -29.93 -48.86
CA HIS A 417 -30.11 -29.74 -48.04
C HIS A 417 -31.18 -28.87 -48.75
N ALA A 418 -30.77 -27.74 -49.34
CA ALA A 418 -31.68 -26.85 -50.05
C ALA A 418 -32.30 -27.59 -51.29
N ARG A 419 -31.54 -28.46 -51.95
CA ARG A 419 -32.01 -29.25 -53.09
C ARG A 419 -32.98 -30.34 -52.64
N ALA A 420 -32.74 -30.97 -51.51
CA ALA A 420 -33.65 -31.96 -50.92
C ALA A 420 -34.98 -31.27 -50.48
N GLU A 421 -34.89 -30.08 -49.95
CA GLU A 421 -36.03 -29.27 -49.55
C GLU A 421 -36.86 -28.80 -50.78
N PHE A 422 -36.19 -28.38 -51.85
CA PHE A 422 -36.84 -28.01 -53.11
C PHE A 422 -37.52 -29.23 -53.81
N LEU A 423 -36.99 -30.45 -53.67
CA LEU A 423 -37.58 -31.68 -54.21
C LEU A 423 -38.72 -32.21 -53.34
N GLY A 424 -39.10 -31.53 -52.31
CA GLY A 424 -40.29 -31.79 -51.49
C GLY A 424 -40.22 -33.12 -50.71
N VAL A 425 -39.04 -33.45 -50.18
CA VAL A 425 -38.90 -34.53 -49.22
C VAL A 425 -39.37 -34.03 -47.86
N TYR A 426 -40.64 -34.27 -47.58
CA TYR A 426 -41.26 -33.87 -46.31
C TYR A 426 -40.89 -34.82 -45.17
N ARG A 427 -41.15 -34.36 -43.92
CA ARG A 427 -40.93 -35.13 -42.69
C ARG A 427 -41.48 -36.57 -42.82
N GLY A 428 -40.65 -37.55 -42.60
CA GLY A 428 -41.00 -38.95 -42.73
C GLY A 428 -40.68 -39.62 -44.10
N ASN A 429 -39.76 -39.05 -44.87
CA ASN A 429 -39.22 -39.56 -46.10
C ASN A 429 -40.28 -39.80 -47.27
N ARG A 430 -41.36 -39.03 -47.26
CA ARG A 430 -42.43 -39.12 -48.28
C ARG A 430 -42.49 -37.85 -49.10
N SER A 431 -42.53 -37.94 -50.39
CA SER A 431 -42.69 -36.83 -51.31
C SER A 431 -44.14 -36.31 -51.33
N ALA A 432 -44.34 -35.06 -51.75
CA ALA A 432 -45.68 -34.53 -51.98
C ALA A 432 -46.51 -35.41 -52.95
N LEU A 433 -45.85 -36.05 -53.91
CA LEU A 433 -46.47 -37.01 -54.84
C LEU A 433 -46.97 -38.29 -54.14
N ASP A 434 -46.20 -38.79 -53.17
CA ASP A 434 -46.60 -39.93 -52.36
C ASP A 434 -47.85 -39.64 -51.52
N LEU A 435 -47.85 -38.44 -50.90
CA LEU A 435 -48.99 -37.96 -50.10
C LEU A 435 -50.25 -37.77 -50.99
N LEU A 436 -50.08 -37.21 -52.16
CA LEU A 436 -51.14 -37.08 -53.14
C LEU A 436 -51.67 -38.41 -53.58
N GLY A 437 -50.78 -39.38 -53.87
CA GLY A 437 -51.13 -40.75 -54.24
C GLY A 437 -51.94 -41.45 -53.13
N GLU A 438 -51.54 -41.24 -51.86
CA GLU A 438 -52.29 -41.80 -50.71
C GLU A 438 -53.66 -41.16 -50.51
N ILE A 439 -53.80 -39.90 -50.70
CA ILE A 439 -55.10 -39.18 -50.68
C ILE A 439 -56.00 -39.77 -51.81
N SER A 440 -55.48 -39.85 -53.01
CA SER A 440 -56.22 -40.36 -54.16
C SER A 440 -56.69 -41.81 -53.99
N ARG A 441 -55.87 -42.67 -53.40
CA ARG A 441 -56.23 -44.08 -53.13
C ARG A 441 -57.33 -44.26 -52.07
N ARG A 442 -57.41 -43.30 -51.12
CA ARG A 442 -58.36 -43.40 -49.99
C ARG A 442 -59.70 -42.70 -50.21
N VAL A 443 -59.80 -41.92 -51.26
CA VAL A 443 -61.09 -41.39 -51.68
C VAL A 443 -61.93 -42.51 -52.25
N PRO A 444 -63.06 -42.93 -51.66
CA PRO A 444 -63.94 -43.96 -52.20
C PRO A 444 -64.48 -43.57 -53.56
N LYS A 445 -64.50 -44.49 -54.52
CA LYS A 445 -64.94 -44.22 -55.87
C LYS A 445 -66.43 -43.95 -55.99
N ASP A 446 -67.18 -44.29 -54.97
CA ASP A 446 -68.64 -44.03 -54.84
C ASP A 446 -68.99 -42.68 -54.26
N LEU A 447 -68.00 -41.90 -53.85
CA LEU A 447 -68.20 -40.54 -53.33
C LEU A 447 -68.16 -39.50 -54.47
N ASP A 448 -69.22 -38.72 -54.58
CA ASP A 448 -69.27 -37.59 -55.53
C ASP A 448 -68.57 -36.35 -54.87
N VAL A 449 -67.20 -36.39 -54.92
CA VAL A 449 -66.38 -35.32 -54.41
C VAL A 449 -65.40 -34.82 -55.46
N VAL A 450 -65.39 -33.54 -55.70
CA VAL A 450 -64.47 -32.88 -56.64
C VAL A 450 -63.53 -32.00 -55.88
N PHE A 451 -62.23 -32.24 -56.00
CA PHE A 451 -61.18 -31.39 -55.40
C PHE A 451 -60.95 -30.15 -56.27
N GLU A 452 -61.10 -28.97 -55.67
CA GLU A 452 -60.86 -27.67 -56.33
C GLU A 452 -59.37 -27.26 -56.16
N GLU A 453 -58.88 -27.38 -54.95
CA GLU A 453 -57.55 -26.97 -54.63
C GLU A 453 -56.95 -27.91 -53.56
N LEU A 454 -55.68 -28.27 -53.74
CA LEU A 454 -54.96 -29.04 -52.77
C LEU A 454 -53.60 -28.37 -52.53
N SER A 455 -53.34 -27.98 -51.30
CA SER A 455 -52.09 -27.39 -50.88
C SER A 455 -51.45 -28.29 -49.85
N ILE A 456 -50.18 -28.64 -50.08
CA ILE A 456 -49.38 -29.46 -49.17
C ILE A 456 -48.25 -28.58 -48.63
N ASP A 457 -48.24 -28.35 -47.33
CA ASP A 457 -47.22 -27.61 -46.59
C ASP A 457 -46.44 -28.57 -45.69
N HIS A 458 -45.35 -28.12 -45.08
CA HIS A 458 -44.42 -28.94 -44.25
C HIS A 458 -45.08 -29.77 -43.17
N SER A 459 -46.17 -29.32 -42.62
CA SER A 459 -46.86 -30.00 -41.51
C SER A 459 -48.37 -30.20 -41.72
N THR A 460 -48.93 -29.66 -42.81
CA THR A 460 -50.37 -29.67 -43.04
C THR A 460 -50.73 -29.80 -44.52
N ILE A 461 -51.79 -30.55 -44.75
CA ILE A 461 -52.42 -30.64 -46.07
C ILE A 461 -53.78 -29.96 -45.97
N ARG A 462 -54.09 -29.06 -46.94
CA ARG A 462 -55.37 -28.41 -47.04
C ARG A 462 -55.99 -28.79 -48.35
N ILE A 463 -57.22 -29.26 -48.28
CA ILE A 463 -58.00 -29.64 -49.43
C ILE A 463 -59.27 -28.81 -49.43
N ARG A 464 -59.55 -28.19 -50.55
CA ARG A 464 -60.83 -27.55 -50.81
C ARG A 464 -61.61 -28.40 -51.82
N ALA A 465 -62.83 -28.81 -51.47
CA ALA A 465 -63.61 -29.71 -52.25
C ALA A 465 -65.09 -29.32 -52.31
N PHE A 466 -65.76 -29.89 -53.36
CA PHE A 466 -67.20 -29.79 -53.51
C PHE A 466 -67.81 -31.16 -53.46
N THR A 467 -69.06 -31.25 -52.96
CA THR A 467 -69.89 -32.44 -52.94
C THR A 467 -71.38 -32.11 -53.05
N LYS A 468 -72.24 -33.06 -53.41
CA LYS A 468 -73.68 -32.87 -53.40
C LYS A 468 -74.33 -33.14 -52.02
N SER A 469 -73.69 -33.87 -51.16
CA SER A 469 -74.27 -34.25 -49.88
C SER A 469 -73.35 -33.92 -48.67
N PHE A 470 -73.94 -33.59 -47.53
CA PHE A 470 -73.21 -33.36 -46.28
C PHE A 470 -72.50 -34.63 -45.82
N GLU A 471 -73.19 -35.81 -46.01
CA GLU A 471 -72.68 -37.11 -45.63
C GLU A 471 -71.41 -37.51 -46.36
N ALA A 472 -71.27 -37.10 -47.64
CA ALA A 472 -70.06 -37.34 -48.42
C ALA A 472 -68.83 -36.58 -47.90
N ALA A 473 -69.00 -35.36 -47.43
CA ALA A 473 -67.91 -34.58 -46.86
C ALA A 473 -67.39 -35.20 -45.55
N GLU A 474 -68.25 -35.58 -44.64
CA GLU A 474 -67.90 -36.26 -43.40
C GLU A 474 -67.24 -37.60 -43.62
N ARG A 475 -67.80 -38.39 -44.56
CA ARG A 475 -67.25 -39.67 -44.90
C ARG A 475 -65.83 -39.57 -45.54
N LEU A 476 -65.58 -38.57 -46.36
CA LEU A 476 -64.25 -38.28 -46.89
C LEU A 476 -63.26 -38.02 -45.75
N GLY A 477 -63.62 -37.19 -44.77
CA GLY A 477 -62.80 -36.90 -43.60
C GLY A 477 -62.49 -38.15 -42.78
N ALA A 478 -63.50 -39.02 -42.57
CA ALA A 478 -63.33 -40.30 -41.85
C ALA A 478 -62.41 -41.27 -42.58
N GLU A 479 -62.49 -41.33 -43.90
CA GLU A 479 -61.60 -42.22 -44.69
C GLU A 479 -60.17 -41.73 -44.73
N LEU A 480 -59.97 -40.45 -44.85
CA LEU A 480 -58.61 -39.87 -44.78
C LEU A 480 -57.98 -40.04 -43.40
N ALA A 481 -58.77 -39.96 -42.33
CA ALA A 481 -58.32 -40.15 -40.96
C ALA A 481 -57.82 -41.56 -40.63
N LYS A 482 -58.17 -42.56 -41.45
CA LYS A 482 -57.69 -43.96 -41.30
C LYS A 482 -56.22 -44.16 -41.67
N PHE A 483 -55.53 -43.13 -42.20
CA PHE A 483 -54.12 -43.19 -42.51
C PHE A 483 -53.27 -42.69 -41.38
N ALA A 484 -52.55 -43.56 -40.75
CA ALA A 484 -51.78 -43.23 -39.52
C ALA A 484 -50.88 -41.98 -39.61
N PRO A 485 -50.25 -41.66 -40.76
CA PRO A 485 -49.50 -40.44 -40.93
C PRO A 485 -50.35 -39.14 -40.95
N PHE A 486 -51.66 -39.26 -41.20
CA PHE A 486 -52.58 -38.13 -41.15
C PHE A 486 -53.12 -37.95 -39.73
N SER A 487 -52.68 -36.90 -39.10
CA SER A 487 -53.17 -36.52 -37.76
C SER A 487 -54.17 -35.38 -37.86
N LYS A 488 -55.11 -35.33 -36.93
CA LYS A 488 -56.08 -34.19 -36.82
C LYS A 488 -56.76 -33.86 -38.14
N VAL A 489 -57.35 -34.84 -38.80
CA VAL A 489 -58.17 -34.60 -39.98
C VAL A 489 -59.44 -33.88 -39.55
N GLN A 490 -59.63 -32.64 -40.00
CA GLN A 490 -60.77 -31.80 -39.67
C GLN A 490 -61.48 -31.35 -40.93
N VAL A 491 -62.76 -31.59 -40.99
CA VAL A 491 -63.65 -31.07 -42.02
C VAL A 491 -64.20 -29.74 -41.51
N GLY A 492 -63.94 -28.65 -42.21
CA GLY A 492 -64.42 -27.33 -41.88
C GLY A 492 -65.92 -27.12 -42.16
N ALA A 493 -66.40 -25.91 -41.94
CA ALA A 493 -67.80 -25.61 -42.21
C ALA A 493 -68.17 -25.91 -43.66
N ILE A 494 -69.32 -26.55 -43.85
CA ILE A 494 -69.85 -26.91 -45.16
C ILE A 494 -70.84 -25.84 -45.59
N GLU A 495 -70.51 -25.08 -46.61
CA GLU A 495 -71.30 -23.99 -47.15
C GLU A 495 -71.99 -24.45 -48.46
N THR A 496 -73.24 -24.02 -48.67
CA THR A 496 -73.93 -24.30 -49.92
C THR A 496 -73.64 -23.20 -50.92
N ASP A 497 -73.13 -23.55 -52.12
CA ASP A 497 -72.95 -22.60 -53.23
C ASP A 497 -74.29 -22.46 -53.98
N PRO A 498 -74.96 -21.28 -53.86
CA PRO A 498 -76.30 -21.07 -54.40
C PRO A 498 -76.32 -21.08 -55.94
N LYS A 499 -75.18 -20.96 -56.62
CA LYS A 499 -75.10 -20.95 -58.12
C LYS A 499 -74.93 -22.31 -58.73
N ARG A 500 -74.43 -23.32 -58.01
CA ARG A 500 -74.08 -24.63 -58.52
C ARG A 500 -74.80 -25.80 -57.86
N ASP A 501 -75.63 -25.52 -56.86
CA ASP A 501 -76.31 -26.52 -56.02
C ASP A 501 -75.38 -27.62 -55.50
N VAL A 502 -74.16 -27.24 -55.12
CA VAL A 502 -73.13 -28.09 -54.51
C VAL A 502 -72.70 -27.50 -53.17
N LYS A 503 -72.13 -28.32 -52.29
CA LYS A 503 -71.65 -28.00 -50.98
C LYS A 503 -70.12 -27.90 -51.04
N LYS A 504 -69.61 -26.70 -50.63
CA LYS A 504 -68.17 -26.43 -50.56
C LYS A 504 -67.70 -26.67 -49.15
N PHE A 505 -66.54 -27.28 -48.97
CA PHE A 505 -65.92 -27.53 -47.69
C PHE A 505 -64.41 -27.59 -47.80
N ASN A 506 -63.71 -27.37 -46.67
CA ASN A 506 -62.28 -27.48 -46.55
C ASN A 506 -61.96 -28.67 -45.65
N VAL A 507 -60.94 -29.47 -46.01
CA VAL A 507 -60.37 -30.51 -45.14
C VAL A 507 -58.93 -30.11 -44.78
N THR A 508 -58.65 -30.02 -43.51
CA THR A 508 -57.29 -29.76 -43.02
C THR A 508 -56.77 -31.04 -42.36
N ILE A 509 -55.59 -31.49 -42.77
CA ILE A 509 -54.94 -32.70 -42.29
C ILE A 509 -53.57 -32.33 -41.73
N GLY A 510 -53.33 -32.65 -40.50
CA GLY A 510 -52.00 -32.54 -39.90
C GLY A 510 -51.15 -33.77 -40.27
N LEU A 511 -49.87 -33.56 -40.55
CA LEU A 511 -48.92 -34.66 -40.77
C LEU A 511 -48.21 -34.97 -39.44
N THR A 512 -48.26 -36.24 -38.99
CA THR A 512 -47.49 -36.68 -37.81
C THR A 512 -46.01 -36.76 -38.12
N GLU A 513 -45.15 -36.37 -37.15
CA GLU A 513 -43.73 -36.73 -37.19
C GLU A 513 -43.65 -38.25 -37.13
N GLY A 514 -43.12 -38.89 -38.19
CA GLY A 514 -42.90 -40.34 -38.21
C GLY A 514 -41.98 -40.71 -37.02
N GLY A 515 -42.54 -41.36 -36.05
CA GLY A 515 -41.78 -42.21 -35.15
C GLY A 515 -41.28 -43.41 -35.94
N GLU A 516 -40.03 -43.84 -35.65
CA GLU A 516 -39.22 -44.89 -36.24
C GLU A 516 -39.96 -45.98 -36.98
#